data_7372be1da827219a10f184e1db1e9cd5
#
_entry.id   7372be1da827219a10f184e1db1e9cd5
#
_cell.length_a   1.000
_cell.length_b   1.000
_cell.length_c   1.000
_cell.angle_alpha   90.00
_cell.angle_beta   90.00
_cell.angle_gamma   90.00
#
_symmetry.space_group_name_H-M   'P 1'
#
loop_
_entity.id
_entity.type
_entity.pdbx_description
1 polymer ?
#
loop_
_entity_poly.entity_id
_entity_poly.type
_entity_poly.pdbx_seq_one_letter_code
_entity_poly.pdbx_strand_id
1 'polypeptide(L)'
;MKTLSIDIETFSSENLTKCGVYRYAEAPDFEVLLFGYSADGAPVQVVDLTAGETLPADVRSALTDPAVTKWAFNAQFERVCLSRYLGYPTGQYLDPSSWHCTMVWAATLGLPLSLEGVGAVLGLEKQKLKEGKDLIRYFCTPAKARDGSLIRHYPTDALEKWSLFKAYNLRDVETEMSIQQKLSKFPVTESEWRNYTLDQQINDRGIMLDRTLVAQAIRCDERFKQTHMEQARSVTGLDNPNSPVQLKAWLAEKGMEADSLSKAAVADMLEKADGEVELALSLRQELAKSSVKKYTAMQTVVGSDDRARGLIQFYGANRTGRYAGRLIQVQNLPQNHLPDLDIARALVRSGNTDALEMLYDSVPLVLSELIRTAFVPKPGCRFYVADFSAIEARVIAWIAGEHWRQEVFAKGGDIYCASASQMFHVPVEKHGVNGHLRQKGK
;
A
#
# COMPACT_ATOMS: atom_id res chain seq x y z
N MET A 1 21.42 19.36 -22.60
CA MET A 1 20.07 18.87 -22.21
C MET A 1 19.71 19.52 -20.88
N LYS A 2 18.50 20.08 -20.78
CA LYS A 2 17.97 20.68 -19.53
C LYS A 2 16.84 19.82 -18.95
N THR A 3 16.03 19.24 -19.81
CA THR A 3 14.88 18.45 -19.42
C THR A 3 14.84 17.12 -20.19
N LEU A 4 14.32 16.06 -19.54
CA LEU A 4 14.15 14.75 -20.15
C LEU A 4 12.81 14.18 -19.68
N SER A 5 11.81 14.12 -20.58
CA SER A 5 10.54 13.42 -20.33
C SER A 5 10.70 11.96 -20.70
N ILE A 6 10.21 11.05 -19.84
CA ILE A 6 10.48 9.61 -19.91
C ILE A 6 9.21 8.83 -19.64
N ASP A 7 9.04 7.72 -20.37
CA ASP A 7 8.11 6.63 -20.05
C ASP A 7 8.77 5.30 -20.41
N ILE A 8 8.63 4.28 -19.58
CA ILE A 8 9.24 2.97 -19.81
C ILE A 8 8.22 1.84 -19.76
N GLU A 9 8.46 0.83 -20.58
CA GLU A 9 7.74 -0.45 -20.47
C GLU A 9 8.67 -1.53 -19.97
N THR A 10 8.19 -2.36 -19.05
CA THR A 10 9.03 -3.31 -18.32
C THR A 10 8.38 -4.67 -18.23
N PHE A 11 9.18 -5.73 -18.06
CA PHE A 11 8.72 -7.06 -17.70
C PHE A 11 9.24 -7.48 -16.35
N SER A 12 8.43 -8.22 -15.58
CA SER A 12 8.85 -8.95 -14.38
C SER A 12 7.85 -10.07 -14.08
N SER A 13 8.31 -11.17 -13.53
CA SER A 13 7.45 -12.23 -13.00
C SER A 13 6.73 -11.84 -11.72
N GLU A 14 7.19 -10.80 -11.02
CA GLU A 14 6.55 -10.26 -9.83
C GLU A 14 5.32 -9.42 -10.17
N ASN A 15 4.28 -9.53 -9.36
CA ASN A 15 3.06 -8.74 -9.57
C ASN A 15 3.19 -7.35 -8.98
N LEU A 16 3.40 -6.35 -9.84
CA LEU A 16 3.60 -4.94 -9.46
C LEU A 16 2.54 -4.42 -8.48
N THR A 17 1.27 -4.76 -8.67
CA THR A 17 0.19 -4.25 -7.81
C THR A 17 0.20 -4.84 -6.40
N LYS A 18 0.79 -6.02 -6.24
CA LYS A 18 0.90 -6.71 -4.95
C LYS A 18 2.21 -6.40 -4.23
N CYS A 19 3.33 -6.37 -4.95
CA CYS A 19 4.66 -6.24 -4.33
C CYS A 19 5.23 -4.80 -4.36
N GLY A 20 4.69 -3.91 -5.21
CA GLY A 20 5.21 -2.55 -5.42
C GLY A 20 6.47 -2.53 -6.29
N VAL A 21 6.83 -1.33 -6.77
CA VAL A 21 7.89 -1.17 -7.77
C VAL A 21 9.27 -1.65 -7.28
N TYR A 22 9.58 -1.46 -6.00
CA TYR A 22 10.89 -1.84 -5.46
C TYR A 22 11.13 -3.35 -5.55
N ARG A 23 10.19 -4.15 -5.08
CA ARG A 23 10.28 -5.61 -5.16
C ARG A 23 10.11 -6.12 -6.59
N TYR A 24 9.25 -5.47 -7.38
CA TYR A 24 9.06 -5.75 -8.80
C TYR A 24 10.37 -5.62 -9.59
N ALA A 25 11.13 -4.53 -9.38
CA ALA A 25 12.40 -4.28 -10.04
C ALA A 25 13.56 -5.14 -9.51
N GLU A 26 13.42 -5.79 -8.34
CA GLU A 26 14.40 -6.74 -7.79
C GLU A 26 14.25 -8.17 -8.34
N ALA A 27 13.20 -8.46 -9.11
CA ALA A 27 13.01 -9.78 -9.70
C ALA A 27 14.21 -10.17 -10.58
N PRO A 28 14.66 -11.43 -10.55
CA PRO A 28 15.80 -11.87 -11.36
C PRO A 28 15.60 -11.74 -12.86
N ASP A 29 14.34 -11.76 -13.30
CA ASP A 29 13.91 -11.65 -14.68
C ASP A 29 13.39 -10.26 -15.05
N PHE A 30 13.60 -9.27 -14.17
CA PHE A 30 13.24 -7.88 -14.45
C PHE A 30 14.01 -7.36 -15.66
N GLU A 31 13.27 -6.74 -16.59
CA GLU A 31 13.82 -6.17 -17.81
C GLU A 31 13.07 -4.89 -18.21
N VAL A 32 13.80 -3.86 -18.66
CA VAL A 32 13.23 -2.71 -19.34
C VAL A 32 13.13 -3.06 -20.83
N LEU A 33 11.92 -3.03 -21.37
CA LEU A 33 11.62 -3.45 -22.76
C LEU A 33 11.74 -2.28 -23.73
N LEU A 34 11.05 -1.18 -23.39
CA LEU A 34 10.99 0.05 -24.19
C LEU A 34 11.36 1.25 -23.31
N PHE A 35 12.04 2.20 -23.94
CA PHE A 35 12.38 3.48 -23.32
C PHE A 35 11.96 4.60 -24.25
N GLY A 36 10.80 5.21 -23.96
CA GLY A 36 10.31 6.40 -24.63
C GLY A 36 10.86 7.66 -23.98
N TYR A 37 11.32 8.62 -24.78
CA TYR A 37 11.86 9.87 -24.24
C TYR A 37 11.73 11.07 -25.18
N SER A 38 11.73 12.26 -24.58
CA SER A 38 11.91 13.54 -25.26
C SER A 38 12.94 14.37 -24.52
N ALA A 39 13.98 14.82 -25.22
CA ALA A 39 15.02 15.72 -24.71
C ALA A 39 14.66 17.16 -25.08
N ASP A 40 14.61 18.06 -24.08
CA ASP A 40 14.33 19.50 -24.24
C ASP A 40 13.08 19.81 -25.11
N GLY A 41 12.07 18.96 -25.08
CA GLY A 41 10.83 19.11 -25.84
C GLY A 41 10.93 18.72 -27.32
N ALA A 42 12.01 18.05 -27.75
CA ALA A 42 12.16 17.49 -29.08
C ALA A 42 11.11 16.40 -29.35
N PRO A 43 10.89 16.00 -30.62
CA PRO A 43 10.02 14.87 -30.94
C PRO A 43 10.37 13.62 -30.14
N VAL A 44 9.34 12.91 -29.67
CA VAL A 44 9.52 11.71 -28.86
C VAL A 44 10.19 10.60 -29.67
N GLN A 45 11.15 9.94 -29.07
CA GLN A 45 11.85 8.77 -29.58
C GLN A 45 11.59 7.57 -28.68
N VAL A 46 11.60 6.38 -29.25
CA VAL A 46 11.46 5.11 -28.53
C VAL A 46 12.65 4.24 -28.84
N VAL A 47 13.35 3.77 -27.80
CA VAL A 47 14.45 2.81 -27.89
C VAL A 47 13.92 1.44 -27.55
N ASP A 48 14.07 0.48 -28.46
CA ASP A 48 13.67 -0.92 -28.29
C ASP A 48 14.85 -1.71 -27.73
N LEU A 49 14.93 -1.80 -26.40
CA LEU A 49 16.02 -2.49 -25.71
C LEU A 49 16.01 -4.01 -25.97
N THR A 50 14.84 -4.55 -26.32
CA THR A 50 14.72 -6.00 -26.63
C THR A 50 15.32 -6.34 -28.01
N ALA A 51 15.43 -5.36 -28.91
CA ALA A 51 16.09 -5.50 -30.20
C ALA A 51 17.60 -5.27 -30.12
N GLY A 52 18.15 -5.07 -28.93
CA GLY A 52 19.58 -4.77 -28.72
C GLY A 52 19.95 -3.30 -28.95
N GLU A 53 18.97 -2.42 -29.12
CA GLU A 53 19.22 -0.98 -29.15
C GLU A 53 19.73 -0.50 -27.77
N THR A 54 20.50 0.56 -27.76
CA THR A 54 21.05 1.16 -26.52
C THR A 54 20.62 2.61 -26.39
N LEU A 55 20.49 3.08 -25.16
CA LEU A 55 20.23 4.50 -24.91
C LEU A 55 21.36 5.36 -25.51
N PRO A 56 21.04 6.47 -26.20
CA PRO A 56 22.02 7.46 -26.60
C PRO A 56 22.88 7.89 -25.40
N ALA A 57 24.17 8.12 -25.62
CA ALA A 57 25.11 8.37 -24.54
C ALA A 57 24.76 9.61 -23.70
N ASP A 58 24.25 10.65 -24.34
CA ASP A 58 23.79 11.89 -23.69
C ASP A 58 22.51 11.64 -22.86
N VAL A 59 21.57 10.85 -23.36
CA VAL A 59 20.36 10.46 -22.61
C VAL A 59 20.73 9.59 -21.39
N ARG A 60 21.63 8.62 -21.60
CA ARG A 60 22.11 7.78 -20.49
C ARG A 60 22.79 8.61 -19.41
N SER A 61 23.62 9.58 -19.80
CA SER A 61 24.29 10.48 -18.86
C SER A 61 23.30 11.38 -18.13
N ALA A 62 22.28 11.88 -18.81
CA ALA A 62 21.24 12.74 -18.24
C ALA A 62 20.44 12.06 -17.11
N LEU A 63 20.30 10.74 -17.11
CA LEU A 63 19.61 10.01 -16.03
C LEU A 63 20.28 10.22 -14.66
N THR A 64 21.59 10.36 -14.63
CA THR A 64 22.39 10.54 -13.39
C THR A 64 22.80 12.00 -13.13
N ASP A 65 22.62 12.89 -14.11
CA ASP A 65 22.99 14.30 -13.99
C ASP A 65 21.95 15.08 -13.17
N PRO A 66 22.30 15.65 -12.01
CA PRO A 66 21.38 16.44 -11.19
C PRO A 66 20.98 17.78 -11.85
N ALA A 67 21.73 18.25 -12.85
CA ALA A 67 21.41 19.47 -13.59
C ALA A 67 20.30 19.26 -14.65
N VAL A 68 20.00 18.01 -15.01
CA VAL A 68 18.93 17.67 -15.93
C VAL A 68 17.68 17.30 -15.14
N THR A 69 16.57 18.00 -15.35
CA THR A 69 15.27 17.64 -14.75
C THR A 69 14.64 16.48 -15.51
N LYS A 70 14.40 15.37 -14.82
CA LYS A 70 13.67 14.20 -15.35
C LYS A 70 12.20 14.31 -15.01
N TRP A 71 11.34 14.09 -16.01
CA TRP A 71 9.89 14.11 -15.90
C TRP A 71 9.31 12.76 -16.27
N ALA A 72 8.35 12.28 -15.49
CA ALA A 72 7.55 11.11 -15.84
C ALA A 72 6.18 11.17 -15.16
N PHE A 73 5.20 10.44 -15.70
CA PHE A 73 3.92 10.26 -15.01
C PHE A 73 3.99 9.06 -14.07
N ASN A 74 4.06 9.29 -12.76
CA ASN A 74 4.42 8.33 -11.71
C ASN A 74 5.93 8.05 -11.61
N ALA A 75 6.72 9.11 -11.67
CA ALA A 75 8.19 9.11 -11.79
C ALA A 75 8.95 8.20 -10.81
N GLN A 76 8.33 7.78 -9.69
CA GLN A 76 8.90 6.76 -8.80
C GLN A 76 9.13 5.43 -9.53
N PHE A 77 8.20 5.05 -10.44
CA PHE A 77 8.31 3.81 -11.18
C PHE A 77 9.52 3.85 -12.11
N GLU A 78 9.62 4.87 -12.95
CA GLU A 78 10.72 5.05 -13.89
C GLU A 78 12.07 5.12 -13.14
N ARG A 79 12.14 5.92 -12.09
CA ARG A 79 13.38 6.11 -11.32
C ARG A 79 13.89 4.81 -10.70
N VAL A 80 13.02 4.05 -10.06
CA VAL A 80 13.39 2.77 -9.43
C VAL A 80 13.77 1.72 -10.46
N CYS A 81 12.98 1.56 -11.52
CA CYS A 81 13.25 0.62 -12.60
C CYS A 81 14.55 0.94 -13.34
N LEU A 82 14.77 2.22 -13.66
CA LEU A 82 16.01 2.66 -14.32
C LEU A 82 17.24 2.56 -13.41
N SER A 83 17.08 2.65 -12.10
CA SER A 83 18.17 2.34 -11.16
C SER A 83 18.66 0.90 -11.33
N ARG A 84 17.73 -0.07 -11.45
CA ARG A 84 18.08 -1.47 -11.71
C ARG A 84 18.67 -1.68 -13.10
N TYR A 85 18.11 -1.05 -14.13
CA TYR A 85 18.65 -1.08 -15.49
C TYR A 85 20.09 -0.57 -15.57
N LEU A 86 20.43 0.47 -14.79
CA LEU A 86 21.79 1.02 -14.71
C LEU A 86 22.73 0.21 -13.81
N GLY A 87 22.27 -0.89 -13.20
CA GLY A 87 23.07 -1.79 -12.38
C GLY A 87 23.25 -1.37 -10.92
N TYR A 88 22.41 -0.46 -10.41
CA TYR A 88 22.43 -0.12 -8.98
C TYR A 88 22.06 -1.33 -8.13
N PRO A 89 22.80 -1.63 -7.06
CA PRO A 89 22.46 -2.72 -6.16
C PRO A 89 21.18 -2.43 -5.37
N THR A 90 20.60 -3.48 -4.78
CA THR A 90 19.45 -3.35 -3.87
C THR A 90 19.70 -2.28 -2.80
N GLY A 91 18.71 -1.42 -2.57
CA GLY A 91 18.78 -0.34 -1.58
C GLY A 91 19.48 0.92 -2.06
N GLN A 92 19.99 0.95 -3.30
CA GLN A 92 20.53 2.14 -3.95
C GLN A 92 19.69 2.49 -5.19
N TYR A 93 19.39 3.77 -5.33
CA TYR A 93 18.53 4.29 -6.39
C TYR A 93 19.08 5.60 -6.93
N LEU A 94 18.67 5.98 -8.13
CA LEU A 94 18.93 7.29 -8.70
C LEU A 94 18.46 8.39 -7.74
N ASP A 95 19.26 9.45 -7.58
CA ASP A 95 18.93 10.59 -6.71
C ASP A 95 17.58 11.20 -7.13
N PRO A 96 16.58 11.27 -6.23
CA PRO A 96 15.27 11.82 -6.55
C PRO A 96 15.23 13.35 -6.72
N SER A 97 16.27 14.07 -6.39
CA SER A 97 16.27 15.55 -6.32
C SER A 97 15.94 16.24 -7.65
N SER A 98 16.31 15.60 -8.75
CA SER A 98 16.05 16.11 -10.12
C SER A 98 14.92 15.36 -10.84
N TRP A 99 14.16 14.53 -10.13
CA TRP A 99 13.01 13.84 -10.68
C TRP A 99 11.71 14.54 -10.29
N HIS A 100 10.96 14.96 -11.28
CA HIS A 100 9.65 15.54 -11.13
C HIS A 100 8.56 14.57 -11.62
N CYS A 101 7.43 14.58 -10.95
CA CYS A 101 6.33 13.66 -11.23
C CYS A 101 5.09 14.44 -11.68
N THR A 102 4.68 14.26 -12.93
CA THR A 102 3.51 14.95 -13.48
C THR A 102 2.21 14.46 -12.83
N MET A 103 2.16 13.21 -12.34
CA MET A 103 1.05 12.73 -11.51
C MET A 103 0.93 13.51 -10.19
N VAL A 104 2.07 13.79 -9.53
CA VAL A 104 2.08 14.62 -8.30
C VAL A 104 1.66 16.04 -8.62
N TRP A 105 2.16 16.62 -9.71
CA TRP A 105 1.72 17.95 -10.16
C TRP A 105 0.20 18.00 -10.38
N ALA A 106 -0.35 17.03 -11.10
CA ALA A 106 -1.80 16.91 -11.28
C ALA A 106 -2.55 16.77 -9.94
N ALA A 107 -2.01 15.97 -9.02
CA ALA A 107 -2.59 15.76 -7.69
C ALA A 107 -2.65 17.04 -6.84
N THR A 108 -1.63 17.91 -6.91
CA THR A 108 -1.65 19.21 -6.19
C THR A 108 -2.75 20.14 -6.68
N LEU A 109 -3.26 19.92 -7.87
CA LEU A 109 -4.38 20.67 -8.48
C LEU A 109 -5.73 19.92 -8.34
N GLY A 110 -5.77 18.81 -7.58
CA GLY A 110 -6.99 18.01 -7.36
C GLY A 110 -7.41 17.18 -8.58
N LEU A 111 -6.55 17.01 -9.58
CA LEU A 111 -6.81 16.21 -10.77
C LEU A 111 -6.67 14.68 -10.47
N PRO A 112 -7.18 13.80 -11.36
CA PRO A 112 -7.02 12.35 -11.20
C PRO A 112 -5.57 11.89 -11.12
N LEU A 113 -5.34 10.69 -10.52
CA LEU A 113 -4.02 10.08 -10.37
C LEU A 113 -3.69 9.09 -11.52
N SER A 114 -4.30 9.22 -12.68
CA SER A 114 -4.01 8.42 -13.87
C SER A 114 -3.80 9.29 -15.09
N LEU A 115 -2.83 8.93 -15.94
CA LEU A 115 -2.52 9.66 -17.16
C LEU A 115 -3.76 9.85 -18.06
N GLU A 116 -4.53 8.76 -18.25
CA GLU A 116 -5.81 8.78 -18.99
C GLU A 116 -6.82 9.77 -18.34
N GLY A 117 -6.98 9.71 -17.02
CA GLY A 117 -7.93 10.56 -16.29
C GLY A 117 -7.55 12.03 -16.35
N VAL A 118 -6.27 12.38 -16.19
CA VAL A 118 -5.80 13.77 -16.31
C VAL A 118 -5.99 14.26 -17.75
N GLY A 119 -5.61 13.45 -18.75
CA GLY A 119 -5.80 13.80 -20.16
C GLY A 119 -7.25 14.07 -20.52
N ALA A 120 -8.18 13.25 -20.02
CA ALA A 120 -9.61 13.42 -20.22
C ALA A 120 -10.13 14.73 -19.58
N VAL A 121 -9.77 15.03 -18.33
CA VAL A 121 -10.18 16.26 -17.63
C VAL A 121 -9.64 17.52 -18.32
N LEU A 122 -8.39 17.47 -18.82
CA LEU A 122 -7.76 18.60 -19.50
C LEU A 122 -8.17 18.73 -20.98
N GLY A 123 -9.00 17.83 -21.51
CA GLY A 123 -9.46 17.84 -22.89
C GLY A 123 -8.32 17.71 -23.90
N LEU A 124 -7.38 16.82 -23.65
CA LEU A 124 -6.26 16.60 -24.56
C LEU A 124 -6.70 15.87 -25.83
N GLU A 125 -6.24 16.36 -26.99
CA GLU A 125 -6.47 15.71 -28.29
C GLU A 125 -5.75 14.36 -28.35
N LYS A 126 -4.48 14.31 -27.87
CA LYS A 126 -3.68 13.11 -27.76
C LYS A 126 -3.97 12.46 -26.40
N GLN A 127 -4.79 11.43 -26.41
CA GLN A 127 -5.12 10.63 -25.25
C GLN A 127 -4.42 9.26 -25.31
N LYS A 128 -4.32 8.60 -24.16
CA LYS A 128 -3.79 7.24 -24.03
C LYS A 128 -4.52 6.27 -24.96
N LEU A 129 -3.79 5.39 -25.64
CA LEU A 129 -4.37 4.37 -26.52
C LEU A 129 -5.14 3.33 -25.68
N LYS A 130 -6.36 3.00 -26.10
CA LYS A 130 -7.25 2.08 -25.35
C LYS A 130 -6.71 0.65 -25.28
N GLU A 131 -5.96 0.24 -26.29
CA GLU A 131 -5.34 -1.08 -26.42
C GLU A 131 -4.18 -1.31 -25.44
N GLY A 132 -3.68 -0.25 -24.80
CA GLY A 132 -2.51 -0.29 -23.94
C GLY A 132 -2.59 -1.32 -22.79
N LYS A 133 -3.76 -1.48 -22.16
CA LYS A 133 -3.95 -2.45 -21.07
C LYS A 133 -3.74 -3.91 -21.52
N ASP A 134 -4.16 -4.25 -22.73
CA ASP A 134 -4.00 -5.60 -23.26
C ASP A 134 -2.56 -5.83 -23.73
N LEU A 135 -1.88 -4.81 -24.26
CA LEU A 135 -0.48 -4.85 -24.63
C LEU A 135 0.43 -5.02 -23.39
N ILE A 136 0.19 -4.24 -22.33
CA ILE A 136 0.88 -4.39 -21.03
C ILE A 136 0.67 -5.80 -20.49
N ARG A 137 -0.57 -6.30 -20.48
CA ARG A 137 -0.83 -7.68 -20.04
C ARG A 137 -0.08 -8.70 -20.87
N TYR A 138 0.04 -8.48 -22.17
CA TYR A 138 0.69 -9.42 -23.09
C TYR A 138 2.20 -9.44 -22.92
N PHE A 139 2.86 -8.27 -22.91
CA PHE A 139 4.32 -8.18 -22.93
C PHE A 139 4.96 -7.99 -21.55
N CYS A 140 4.26 -7.36 -20.58
CA CYS A 140 4.84 -6.95 -19.30
C CYS A 140 4.54 -7.91 -18.15
N THR A 141 3.62 -8.88 -18.34
CA THR A 141 3.25 -9.82 -17.28
C THR A 141 3.29 -11.25 -17.80
N PRO A 142 3.72 -12.23 -16.95
CA PRO A 142 3.68 -13.63 -17.36
C PRO A 142 2.24 -14.09 -17.54
N ALA A 143 1.98 -14.80 -18.63
CA ALA A 143 0.72 -15.49 -18.88
C ALA A 143 0.72 -16.88 -18.22
N LYS A 144 -0.46 -17.38 -17.86
CA LYS A 144 -0.60 -18.77 -17.38
C LYS A 144 -0.90 -19.69 -18.54
N ALA A 145 -0.09 -20.72 -18.73
CA ALA A 145 -0.36 -21.82 -19.64
C ALA A 145 -1.49 -22.72 -19.11
N ARG A 146 -1.99 -23.63 -19.95
CA ARG A 146 -3.04 -24.59 -19.58
C ARG A 146 -2.62 -25.56 -18.47
N ASP A 147 -1.33 -25.87 -18.39
CA ASP A 147 -0.72 -26.71 -17.35
C ASP A 147 -0.39 -25.95 -16.07
N GLY A 148 -0.66 -24.63 -16.01
CA GLY A 148 -0.40 -23.78 -14.87
C GLY A 148 1.01 -23.17 -14.85
N SER A 149 1.89 -23.52 -15.79
CA SER A 149 3.20 -22.89 -15.95
C SER A 149 3.08 -21.42 -16.35
N LEU A 150 4.14 -20.63 -16.06
CA LEU A 150 4.20 -19.23 -16.49
C LEU A 150 4.92 -19.15 -17.83
N ILE A 151 4.32 -18.43 -18.78
CA ILE A 151 4.85 -18.16 -20.10
C ILE A 151 5.14 -16.66 -20.21
N ARG A 152 6.28 -16.32 -20.78
CA ARG A 152 6.60 -14.96 -21.22
C ARG A 152 6.36 -14.84 -22.72
N HIS A 153 5.72 -13.76 -23.15
CA HIS A 153 5.62 -13.39 -24.55
C HIS A 153 6.74 -12.42 -24.93
N TYR A 154 7.35 -12.69 -26.07
CA TYR A 154 8.42 -11.88 -26.64
C TYR A 154 7.92 -11.06 -27.83
N PRO A 155 8.65 -9.99 -28.22
CA PRO A 155 8.29 -9.18 -29.41
C PRO A 155 8.08 -10.02 -30.68
N THR A 156 8.89 -11.06 -30.84
CA THR A 156 8.83 -12.00 -31.99
C THR A 156 7.55 -12.83 -32.07
N ASP A 157 6.84 -12.99 -30.95
CA ASP A 157 5.61 -13.78 -30.92
C ASP A 157 4.42 -13.03 -31.55
N ALA A 158 4.49 -11.69 -31.61
CA ALA A 158 3.41 -10.84 -32.14
C ALA A 158 3.94 -9.47 -32.62
N LEU A 159 4.60 -9.43 -33.75
CA LEU A 159 5.27 -8.23 -34.29
C LEU A 159 4.33 -7.03 -34.46
N GLU A 160 3.09 -7.26 -34.89
CA GLU A 160 2.10 -6.17 -35.05
C GLU A 160 1.73 -5.56 -33.68
N LYS A 161 1.51 -6.41 -32.68
CA LYS A 161 1.26 -5.94 -31.29
C LYS A 161 2.47 -5.19 -30.74
N TRP A 162 3.69 -5.65 -31.06
CA TRP A 162 4.91 -4.98 -30.63
C TRP A 162 5.06 -3.59 -31.25
N SER A 163 4.77 -3.45 -32.53
CA SER A 163 4.75 -2.15 -33.22
C SER A 163 3.72 -1.21 -32.58
N LEU A 164 2.54 -1.72 -32.24
CA LEU A 164 1.52 -0.94 -31.55
C LEU A 164 1.96 -0.58 -30.11
N PHE A 165 2.71 -1.44 -29.46
CA PHE A 165 3.23 -1.20 -28.11
C PHE A 165 4.32 -0.11 -28.09
N LYS A 166 5.18 -0.05 -29.11
CA LYS A 166 6.09 1.08 -29.32
C LYS A 166 5.35 2.40 -29.53
N ALA A 167 4.31 2.38 -30.35
CA ALA A 167 3.46 3.55 -30.57
C ALA A 167 2.72 3.98 -29.28
N TYR A 168 2.36 3.01 -28.43
CA TYR A 168 1.74 3.26 -27.15
C TYR A 168 2.72 3.96 -26.18
N ASN A 169 3.95 3.46 -26.00
CA ASN A 169 4.99 4.08 -25.18
C ASN A 169 5.33 5.52 -25.66
N LEU A 170 5.46 5.72 -26.99
CA LEU A 170 5.63 7.05 -27.57
C LEU A 170 4.47 7.98 -27.17
N ARG A 171 3.24 7.49 -27.30
CA ARG A 171 2.02 8.25 -26.98
C ARG A 171 1.94 8.63 -25.50
N ASP A 172 2.38 7.78 -24.59
CA ASP A 172 2.36 8.07 -23.15
C ASP A 172 3.32 9.23 -22.81
N VAL A 173 4.52 9.30 -23.42
CA VAL A 173 5.41 10.47 -23.32
C VAL A 173 4.78 11.74 -23.90
N GLU A 174 4.20 11.68 -25.11
CA GLU A 174 3.53 12.84 -25.74
C GLU A 174 2.37 13.37 -24.88
N THR A 175 1.60 12.45 -24.30
CA THR A 175 0.47 12.78 -23.42
C THR A 175 0.97 13.45 -22.13
N GLU A 176 2.02 12.90 -21.51
CA GLU A 176 2.65 13.45 -20.32
C GLU A 176 3.17 14.88 -20.57
N MET A 177 3.91 15.10 -21.67
CA MET A 177 4.40 16.44 -22.05
C MET A 177 3.26 17.43 -22.32
N SER A 178 2.16 16.98 -22.93
CA SER A 178 0.97 17.80 -23.14
C SER A 178 0.31 18.21 -21.83
N ILE A 179 0.30 17.33 -20.82
CA ILE A 179 -0.14 17.64 -19.46
C ILE A 179 0.79 18.70 -18.83
N GLN A 180 2.10 18.52 -18.89
CA GLN A 180 3.07 19.52 -18.39
C GLN A 180 2.79 20.90 -18.98
N GLN A 181 2.59 20.97 -20.31
CA GLN A 181 2.30 22.22 -21.00
C GLN A 181 1.01 22.89 -20.48
N LYS A 182 -0.06 22.11 -20.30
CA LYS A 182 -1.32 22.63 -19.75
C LYS A 182 -1.18 23.10 -18.30
N LEU A 183 -0.44 22.37 -17.48
CA LEU A 183 -0.24 22.67 -16.07
C LEU A 183 0.81 23.78 -15.84
N SER A 184 1.61 24.17 -16.82
CA SER A 184 2.69 25.16 -16.69
C SER A 184 2.26 26.51 -16.13
N LYS A 185 0.96 26.86 -16.29
CA LYS A 185 0.35 28.07 -15.70
C LYS A 185 0.15 27.98 -14.16
N PHE A 186 0.22 26.77 -13.60
CA PHE A 186 0.01 26.47 -12.20
C PHE A 186 1.17 25.64 -11.65
N PRO A 187 2.38 26.21 -11.54
CA PRO A 187 3.56 25.44 -11.15
C PRO A 187 3.47 24.94 -9.71
N VAL A 188 4.01 23.78 -9.48
CA VAL A 188 4.24 23.26 -8.12
C VAL A 188 5.35 24.11 -7.47
N THR A 189 5.17 24.47 -6.20
CA THR A 189 6.17 25.25 -5.47
C THR A 189 7.44 24.43 -5.20
N GLU A 190 8.57 25.10 -5.05
CA GLU A 190 9.82 24.43 -4.69
C GLU A 190 9.74 23.67 -3.35
N SER A 191 8.95 24.18 -2.40
CA SER A 191 8.73 23.49 -1.13
C SER A 191 8.04 22.14 -1.32
N GLU A 192 7.07 22.06 -2.23
CA GLU A 192 6.38 20.80 -2.55
C GLU A 192 7.30 19.83 -3.31
N TRP A 193 8.15 20.31 -4.20
CA TRP A 193 9.15 19.44 -4.83
C TRP A 193 10.18 18.92 -3.83
N ARG A 194 10.61 19.73 -2.86
CA ARG A 194 11.45 19.25 -1.75
C ARG A 194 10.75 18.19 -0.90
N ASN A 195 9.45 18.37 -0.61
CA ASN A 195 8.65 17.39 0.11
C ASN A 195 8.51 16.08 -0.69
N TYR A 196 8.31 16.17 -2.01
CA TYR A 196 8.29 15.01 -2.89
C TYR A 196 9.65 14.28 -2.91
N THR A 197 10.74 15.02 -3.01
CA THR A 197 12.10 14.45 -2.92
C THR A 197 12.29 13.69 -1.60
N LEU A 198 11.86 14.30 -0.48
CA LEU A 198 11.92 13.66 0.84
C LEU A 198 11.06 12.40 0.91
N ASP A 199 9.84 12.43 0.34
CA ASP A 199 8.99 11.25 0.22
C ASP A 199 9.71 10.11 -0.51
N GLN A 200 10.33 10.40 -1.64
CA GLN A 200 11.09 9.42 -2.40
C GLN A 200 12.26 8.84 -1.59
N GLN A 201 13.00 9.67 -0.86
CA GLN A 201 14.08 9.22 0.04
C GLN A 201 13.56 8.34 1.18
N ILE A 202 12.40 8.65 1.74
CA ILE A 202 11.75 7.83 2.78
C ILE A 202 11.36 6.45 2.20
N ASN A 203 10.73 6.44 1.02
CA ASN A 203 10.36 5.20 0.34
C ASN A 203 11.58 4.37 -0.07
N ASP A 204 12.66 4.98 -0.56
CA ASP A 204 13.93 4.32 -0.90
C ASP A 204 14.59 3.68 0.32
N ARG A 205 14.58 4.38 1.44
CA ARG A 205 15.10 3.86 2.72
C ARG A 205 14.29 2.66 3.17
N GLY A 206 12.96 2.74 3.08
CA GLY A 206 12.04 1.74 3.57
C GLY A 206 12.19 1.47 5.07
N ILE A 207 11.54 0.42 5.55
CA ILE A 207 11.59 -0.02 6.94
C ILE A 207 11.92 -1.51 7.03
N MET A 208 12.78 -1.89 7.98
CA MET A 208 13.17 -3.28 8.18
C MET A 208 12.04 -4.08 8.82
N LEU A 209 11.87 -5.32 8.38
CA LEU A 209 10.90 -6.28 8.92
C LEU A 209 11.60 -7.47 9.59
N ASP A 210 11.04 -7.94 10.69
CA ASP A 210 11.40 -9.24 11.28
C ASP A 210 10.76 -10.36 10.46
N ARG A 211 11.48 -10.84 9.43
CA ARG A 211 11.01 -11.90 8.53
C ARG A 211 10.68 -13.19 9.25
N THR A 212 11.41 -13.50 10.32
CA THR A 212 11.14 -14.70 11.13
C THR A 212 9.77 -14.59 11.79
N LEU A 213 9.48 -13.45 12.43
CA LEU A 213 8.16 -13.21 13.03
C LEU A 213 7.06 -13.25 11.96
N VAL A 214 7.26 -12.60 10.81
CA VAL A 214 6.29 -12.57 9.71
C VAL A 214 5.99 -13.99 9.20
N ALA A 215 7.02 -14.79 8.92
CA ALA A 215 6.85 -16.15 8.43
C ALA A 215 6.17 -17.06 9.45
N GLN A 216 6.56 -16.96 10.72
CA GLN A 216 5.95 -17.77 11.78
C GLN A 216 4.51 -17.35 12.09
N ALA A 217 4.20 -16.06 12.05
CA ALA A 217 2.82 -15.59 12.19
C ALA A 217 1.89 -16.17 11.10
N ILE A 218 2.36 -16.24 9.86
CA ILE A 218 1.60 -16.88 8.76
C ILE A 218 1.39 -18.37 9.06
N ARG A 219 2.44 -19.09 9.46
CA ARG A 219 2.35 -20.52 9.79
C ARG A 219 1.44 -20.81 10.99
N CYS A 220 1.52 -19.97 12.03
CA CYS A 220 0.62 -20.09 13.19
C CYS A 220 -0.85 -19.94 12.79
N ASP A 221 -1.15 -18.97 11.93
CA ASP A 221 -2.50 -18.76 11.42
C ASP A 221 -2.98 -19.93 10.53
N GLU A 222 -2.12 -20.42 9.65
CA GLU A 222 -2.44 -21.56 8.78
C GLU A 222 -2.76 -22.81 9.61
N ARG A 223 -1.94 -23.12 10.61
CA ARG A 223 -2.18 -24.23 11.54
C ARG A 223 -3.48 -24.04 12.31
N PHE A 224 -3.68 -22.88 12.90
CA PHE A 224 -4.90 -22.54 13.63
C PHE A 224 -6.16 -22.71 12.74
N LYS A 225 -6.12 -22.16 11.52
CA LYS A 225 -7.23 -22.29 10.57
C LYS A 225 -7.49 -23.73 10.16
N GLN A 226 -6.43 -24.52 9.94
CA GLN A 226 -6.58 -25.94 9.61
C GLN A 226 -7.27 -26.69 10.75
N THR A 227 -6.79 -26.56 11.98
CA THR A 227 -7.39 -27.22 13.15
C THR A 227 -8.86 -26.83 13.36
N HIS A 228 -9.16 -25.51 13.27
CA HIS A 228 -10.53 -25.02 13.44
C HIS A 228 -11.46 -25.41 12.30
N MET A 229 -10.94 -25.53 11.08
CA MET A 229 -11.70 -26.01 9.92
C MET A 229 -12.05 -27.50 10.07
N GLU A 230 -11.12 -28.32 10.55
CA GLU A 230 -11.34 -29.74 10.84
C GLU A 230 -12.38 -29.91 11.94
N GLN A 231 -12.30 -29.13 13.01
CA GLN A 231 -13.31 -29.10 14.06
C GLN A 231 -14.68 -28.68 13.52
N ALA A 232 -14.74 -27.61 12.74
CA ALA A 232 -15.99 -27.15 12.15
C ALA A 232 -16.62 -28.19 11.21
N ARG A 233 -15.81 -28.93 10.44
CA ARG A 233 -16.27 -30.05 9.63
C ARG A 233 -16.82 -31.19 10.49
N SER A 234 -16.14 -31.54 11.58
CA SER A 234 -16.57 -32.58 12.51
C SER A 234 -17.93 -32.27 13.17
N VAL A 235 -18.13 -30.99 13.53
CA VAL A 235 -19.37 -30.54 14.18
C VAL A 235 -20.52 -30.41 13.20
N THR A 236 -20.26 -29.87 12.00
CA THR A 236 -21.34 -29.55 11.05
C THR A 236 -21.60 -30.64 10.02
N GLY A 237 -20.66 -31.55 9.77
CA GLY A 237 -20.68 -32.50 8.66
C GLY A 237 -20.57 -31.89 7.27
N LEU A 238 -20.27 -30.57 7.17
CA LEU A 238 -20.17 -29.83 5.91
C LEU A 238 -18.79 -29.99 5.25
N ASP A 239 -18.78 -30.12 3.92
CA ASP A 239 -17.51 -30.10 3.16
C ASP A 239 -16.74 -28.78 3.35
N ASN A 240 -17.47 -27.67 3.34
CA ASN A 240 -16.90 -26.33 3.56
C ASN A 240 -17.73 -25.52 4.56
N PRO A 241 -17.48 -25.63 5.86
CA PRO A 241 -18.15 -24.83 6.90
C PRO A 241 -17.97 -23.31 6.73
N ASN A 242 -16.98 -22.86 5.94
CA ASN A 242 -16.79 -21.45 5.62
C ASN A 242 -17.68 -20.93 4.48
N SER A 243 -18.33 -21.82 3.75
CA SER A 243 -19.31 -21.43 2.72
C SER A 243 -20.55 -20.82 3.37
N PRO A 244 -20.88 -19.54 3.08
CA PRO A 244 -22.09 -18.94 3.62
C PRO A 244 -23.37 -19.71 3.25
N VAL A 245 -23.39 -20.31 2.07
CA VAL A 245 -24.56 -21.09 1.59
C VAL A 245 -24.72 -22.37 2.40
N GLN A 246 -23.64 -23.16 2.56
CA GLN A 246 -23.71 -24.42 3.30
C GLN A 246 -24.00 -24.19 4.78
N LEU A 247 -23.34 -23.21 5.40
CA LEU A 247 -23.52 -22.92 6.82
C LEU A 247 -24.94 -22.41 7.13
N LYS A 248 -25.50 -21.54 6.28
CA LYS A 248 -26.89 -21.08 6.46
C LYS A 248 -27.91 -22.23 6.34
N ALA A 249 -27.73 -23.13 5.39
CA ALA A 249 -28.59 -24.29 5.26
C ALA A 249 -28.52 -25.19 6.51
N TRP A 250 -27.33 -25.49 6.99
CA TRP A 250 -27.11 -26.26 8.21
C TRP A 250 -27.72 -25.58 9.46
N LEU A 251 -27.58 -24.26 9.61
CA LEU A 251 -28.18 -23.49 10.71
C LEU A 251 -29.70 -23.58 10.67
N ALA A 252 -30.33 -23.48 9.47
CA ALA A 252 -31.77 -23.64 9.30
C ALA A 252 -32.25 -25.05 9.67
N GLU A 253 -31.50 -26.10 9.31
CA GLU A 253 -31.79 -27.49 9.74
C GLU A 253 -31.72 -27.65 11.26
N LYS A 254 -30.87 -26.87 11.95
CA LYS A 254 -30.77 -26.82 13.42
C LYS A 254 -31.77 -25.86 14.07
N GLY A 255 -32.69 -25.28 13.29
CA GLY A 255 -33.75 -24.38 13.78
C GLY A 255 -33.35 -22.93 13.96
N MET A 256 -32.18 -22.52 13.43
CA MET A 256 -31.70 -21.13 13.47
C MET A 256 -31.66 -20.54 12.05
N GLU A 257 -32.60 -19.64 11.74
CA GLU A 257 -32.56 -18.89 10.48
C GLU A 257 -31.52 -17.76 10.51
N ALA A 258 -30.74 -17.63 9.46
CA ALA A 258 -29.67 -16.63 9.33
C ALA A 258 -29.77 -15.87 7.99
N ASP A 259 -30.22 -14.64 8.02
CA ASP A 259 -30.23 -13.76 6.84
C ASP A 259 -28.82 -13.36 6.42
N SER A 260 -27.94 -13.16 7.39
CA SER A 260 -26.55 -12.73 7.21
C SER A 260 -25.59 -13.51 8.12
N LEU A 261 -24.35 -13.70 7.65
CA LEU A 261 -23.22 -14.19 8.45
C LEU A 261 -22.17 -13.08 8.65
N SER A 262 -22.60 -11.82 8.69
CA SER A 262 -21.75 -10.70 9.07
C SER A 262 -21.30 -10.83 10.53
N LYS A 263 -20.23 -10.14 10.91
CA LYS A 263 -19.68 -10.17 12.27
C LYS A 263 -20.74 -9.83 13.34
N ALA A 264 -21.60 -8.84 13.07
CA ALA A 264 -22.69 -8.45 13.97
C ALA A 264 -23.75 -9.55 14.05
N ALA A 265 -24.23 -10.07 12.90
CA ALA A 265 -25.23 -11.12 12.88
C ALA A 265 -24.76 -12.42 13.57
N VAL A 266 -23.50 -12.81 13.40
CA VAL A 266 -22.93 -13.97 14.10
C VAL A 266 -22.86 -13.71 15.61
N ALA A 267 -22.51 -12.50 16.06
CA ALA A 267 -22.51 -12.16 17.48
C ALA A 267 -23.92 -12.23 18.08
N ASP A 268 -24.95 -11.68 17.40
CA ASP A 268 -26.34 -11.72 17.84
C ASP A 268 -26.90 -13.15 17.88
N MET A 269 -26.45 -14.03 16.96
CA MET A 269 -26.83 -15.44 16.95
C MET A 269 -26.16 -16.21 18.09
N LEU A 270 -24.91 -15.93 18.42
CA LEU A 270 -24.18 -16.56 19.51
C LEU A 270 -24.82 -16.30 20.88
N GLU A 271 -25.48 -15.17 21.09
CA GLU A 271 -26.22 -14.89 22.34
C GLU A 271 -27.42 -15.84 22.56
N LYS A 272 -27.88 -16.52 21.50
CA LYS A 272 -29.08 -17.38 21.50
C LYS A 272 -28.76 -18.82 21.16
N ALA A 273 -27.52 -19.08 20.75
CA ALA A 273 -27.07 -20.40 20.34
C ALA A 273 -26.62 -21.24 21.54
N ASP A 274 -26.78 -22.54 21.43
CA ASP A 274 -26.24 -23.52 22.35
C ASP A 274 -25.65 -24.74 21.60
N GLY A 275 -24.91 -25.58 22.31
CA GLY A 275 -24.39 -26.84 21.84
C GLY A 275 -23.58 -26.75 20.51
N GLU A 276 -24.00 -27.57 19.52
CA GLU A 276 -23.30 -27.64 18.24
C GLU A 276 -23.39 -26.34 17.43
N VAL A 277 -24.50 -25.61 17.57
CA VAL A 277 -24.74 -24.35 16.87
C VAL A 277 -23.82 -23.26 17.41
N GLU A 278 -23.72 -23.13 18.73
CA GLU A 278 -22.81 -22.21 19.41
C GLU A 278 -21.36 -22.49 19.01
N LEU A 279 -20.95 -23.78 19.04
CA LEU A 279 -19.59 -24.16 18.66
C LEU A 279 -19.30 -23.85 17.18
N ALA A 280 -20.20 -24.15 16.26
CA ALA A 280 -20.04 -23.89 14.83
C ALA A 280 -19.94 -22.38 14.55
N LEU A 281 -20.75 -21.54 15.19
CA LEU A 281 -20.73 -20.09 15.05
C LEU A 281 -19.45 -19.48 15.67
N SER A 282 -18.98 -20.00 16.81
CA SER A 282 -17.73 -19.60 17.44
C SER A 282 -16.54 -19.91 16.55
N LEU A 283 -16.45 -21.12 16.00
CA LEU A 283 -15.42 -21.51 15.05
C LEU A 283 -15.47 -20.63 13.79
N ARG A 284 -16.68 -20.33 13.29
CA ARG A 284 -16.86 -19.40 12.15
C ARG A 284 -16.34 -18.00 12.45
N GLN A 285 -16.58 -17.50 13.66
CA GLN A 285 -16.09 -16.17 14.08
C GLN A 285 -14.57 -16.11 14.14
N GLU A 286 -13.93 -17.16 14.68
CA GLU A 286 -12.47 -17.27 14.74
C GLU A 286 -11.85 -17.39 13.33
N LEU A 287 -12.39 -18.22 12.47
CA LEU A 287 -11.95 -18.39 11.09
C LEU A 287 -12.11 -17.14 10.21
N ALA A 288 -13.06 -16.26 10.55
CA ALA A 288 -13.31 -15.01 9.81
C ALA A 288 -12.29 -13.89 10.11
N LYS A 289 -11.47 -14.03 11.15
CA LYS A 289 -10.47 -13.02 11.52
C LYS A 289 -9.37 -12.93 10.46
N SER A 290 -9.09 -11.72 9.95
CA SER A 290 -8.25 -11.49 8.77
C SER A 290 -6.91 -10.81 9.08
N SER A 291 -6.45 -10.85 10.34
CA SER A 291 -5.22 -10.18 10.80
C SER A 291 -3.96 -10.57 10.00
N VAL A 292 -3.90 -11.81 9.52
CA VAL A 292 -2.75 -12.36 8.79
C VAL A 292 -2.52 -11.73 7.41
N LYS A 293 -3.53 -11.12 6.80
CA LYS A 293 -3.36 -10.42 5.50
C LYS A 293 -2.23 -9.38 5.53
N LYS A 294 -1.97 -8.77 6.69
CA LYS A 294 -0.86 -7.82 6.86
C LYS A 294 0.50 -8.51 6.80
N TYR A 295 0.64 -9.68 7.42
CA TYR A 295 1.87 -10.46 7.34
C TYR A 295 2.14 -10.99 5.93
N THR A 296 1.12 -11.46 5.23
CA THR A 296 1.23 -11.86 3.82
C THR A 296 1.64 -10.66 2.94
N ALA A 297 1.07 -9.48 3.17
CA ALA A 297 1.50 -8.27 2.48
C ALA A 297 2.96 -7.93 2.79
N MET A 298 3.39 -8.02 4.06
CA MET A 298 4.79 -7.82 4.47
C MET A 298 5.73 -8.80 3.74
N GLN A 299 5.37 -10.08 3.69
CA GLN A 299 6.15 -11.12 2.99
C GLN A 299 6.26 -10.84 1.49
N THR A 300 5.21 -10.32 0.88
CA THR A 300 5.17 -10.02 -0.55
C THR A 300 6.03 -8.81 -0.92
N VAL A 301 6.11 -7.80 -0.06
CA VAL A 301 6.76 -6.52 -0.38
C VAL A 301 8.20 -6.42 0.11
N VAL A 302 8.65 -7.32 0.99
CA VAL A 302 9.99 -7.27 1.56
C VAL A 302 11.05 -7.56 0.51
N GLY A 303 12.04 -6.68 0.39
CA GLY A 303 13.19 -6.83 -0.49
C GLY A 303 14.21 -7.85 0.04
N SER A 304 15.25 -8.09 -0.72
CA SER A 304 16.34 -9.03 -0.39
C SER A 304 17.14 -8.61 0.85
N ASP A 305 17.11 -7.32 1.21
CA ASP A 305 17.76 -6.71 2.38
C ASP A 305 16.83 -6.58 3.61
N ASP A 306 15.75 -7.34 3.66
CA ASP A 306 14.75 -7.37 4.73
C ASP A 306 13.97 -6.05 4.92
N ARG A 307 14.00 -5.15 3.93
CA ARG A 307 13.29 -3.88 4.01
C ARG A 307 12.06 -3.84 3.12
N ALA A 308 10.97 -3.32 3.66
CA ALA A 308 9.77 -3.00 2.89
C ALA A 308 9.84 -1.53 2.44
N ARG A 309 9.61 -1.29 1.14
CA ARG A 309 9.72 0.00 0.47
C ARG A 309 8.44 0.39 -0.25
N GLY A 310 8.33 1.68 -0.61
CA GLY A 310 7.15 2.15 -1.34
C GLY A 310 5.85 2.09 -0.53
N LEU A 311 5.92 2.28 0.79
CA LEU A 311 4.80 2.10 1.70
C LEU A 311 3.88 3.32 1.81
N ILE A 312 4.32 4.48 1.32
CA ILE A 312 3.55 5.72 1.32
C ILE A 312 3.56 6.36 -0.06
N GLN A 313 2.50 7.10 -0.38
CA GLN A 313 2.37 7.87 -1.60
C GLN A 313 2.11 9.33 -1.27
N PHE A 314 3.00 10.19 -1.76
CA PHE A 314 2.85 11.64 -1.69
C PHE A 314 1.59 12.09 -2.45
N TYR A 315 0.78 12.97 -1.85
CA TYR A 315 -0.53 13.40 -2.38
C TYR A 315 -1.47 12.25 -2.76
N GLY A 316 -1.28 11.06 -2.20
CA GLY A 316 -2.08 9.87 -2.54
C GLY A 316 -3.57 9.99 -2.21
N ALA A 317 -3.94 10.88 -1.28
CA ALA A 317 -5.31 11.32 -1.01
C ALA A 317 -5.54 12.68 -1.67
N ASN A 318 -5.70 12.71 -2.98
CA ASN A 318 -5.71 13.92 -3.82
C ASN A 318 -6.69 15.01 -3.38
N ARG A 319 -7.84 14.67 -2.76
CA ARG A 319 -8.82 15.66 -2.26
C ARG A 319 -8.31 16.49 -1.08
N THR A 320 -7.35 16.00 -0.33
CA THR A 320 -6.85 16.61 0.92
C THR A 320 -5.35 16.85 0.91
N GLY A 321 -4.63 16.39 -0.10
CA GLY A 321 -3.16 16.46 -0.16
C GLY A 321 -2.43 15.58 0.86
N ARG A 322 -3.16 14.70 1.60
CA ARG A 322 -2.54 13.80 2.58
C ARG A 322 -1.80 12.65 1.90
N TYR A 323 -0.83 12.10 2.61
CA TYR A 323 -0.23 10.82 2.25
C TYR A 323 -1.26 9.71 2.23
N ALA A 324 -1.18 8.80 1.26
CA ALA A 324 -1.90 7.54 1.28
C ALA A 324 -0.94 6.39 1.58
N GLY A 325 -1.37 5.44 2.41
CA GLY A 325 -0.64 4.19 2.60
C GLY A 325 -0.77 3.28 1.38
N ARG A 326 0.31 2.58 1.09
CA ARG A 326 0.40 1.59 0.03
C ARG A 326 0.75 0.23 0.60
N LEU A 327 0.50 -0.82 -0.15
CA LEU A 327 0.92 -2.19 0.13
C LEU A 327 0.46 -2.66 1.53
N ILE A 328 1.30 -2.53 2.55
CA ILE A 328 0.99 -2.90 3.94
C ILE A 328 -0.06 -1.96 4.56
N GLN A 329 -0.18 -0.71 4.07
CA GLN A 329 -1.04 0.35 4.63
C GLN A 329 -0.75 0.58 6.11
N VAL A 330 0.46 1.05 6.39
CA VAL A 330 1.01 1.20 7.75
C VAL A 330 0.18 2.13 8.66
N GLN A 331 -0.54 3.11 8.09
CA GLN A 331 -1.43 4.01 8.83
C GLN A 331 -2.66 3.33 9.42
N ASN A 332 -3.02 2.12 8.93
CA ASN A 332 -4.21 1.36 9.33
C ASN A 332 -3.85 0.11 10.15
N LEU A 333 -2.72 0.12 10.86
CA LEU A 333 -2.33 -0.98 11.72
C LEU A 333 -3.07 -0.91 13.05
N PRO A 334 -3.53 -2.04 13.63
CA PRO A 334 -4.17 -2.07 14.94
C PRO A 334 -3.21 -1.57 16.02
N GLN A 335 -3.77 -1.05 17.12
CA GLN A 335 -3.01 -0.72 18.32
C GLN A 335 -2.75 -1.97 19.14
N ASN A 336 -1.65 -1.98 19.91
CA ASN A 336 -1.29 -3.07 20.79
C ASN A 336 -1.93 -2.84 22.18
N HIS A 337 -2.60 -3.86 22.71
CA HIS A 337 -3.26 -3.82 24.03
C HIS A 337 -2.82 -4.98 24.91
N LEU A 338 -2.10 -5.97 24.38
CA LEU A 338 -1.57 -7.09 25.15
C LEU A 338 -0.55 -6.60 26.20
N PRO A 339 -0.75 -6.92 27.50
CA PRO A 339 0.17 -6.49 28.56
C PRO A 339 1.52 -7.20 28.49
N ASP A 340 1.57 -8.41 27.95
CA ASP A 340 2.72 -9.30 27.82
C ASP A 340 3.20 -9.46 26.37
N LEU A 341 3.18 -8.36 25.62
CA LEU A 341 3.47 -8.30 24.18
C LEU A 341 4.79 -8.99 23.78
N ASP A 342 5.83 -8.87 24.63
CA ASP A 342 7.14 -9.46 24.34
C ASP A 342 7.12 -11.00 24.46
N ILE A 343 6.36 -11.54 25.40
CA ILE A 343 6.16 -13.00 25.58
C ILE A 343 5.40 -13.54 24.36
N ALA A 344 4.28 -12.93 24.03
CA ALA A 344 3.48 -13.30 22.84
C ALA A 344 4.34 -13.28 21.56
N ARG A 345 5.14 -12.22 21.41
CA ARG A 345 6.06 -12.08 20.27
C ARG A 345 7.12 -13.19 20.23
N ALA A 346 7.71 -13.54 21.36
CA ALA A 346 8.70 -14.62 21.44
C ALA A 346 8.09 -15.98 21.08
N LEU A 347 6.88 -16.28 21.57
CA LEU A 347 6.15 -17.52 21.27
C LEU A 347 5.83 -17.61 19.76
N VAL A 348 5.28 -16.57 19.16
CA VAL A 348 5.02 -16.56 17.70
C VAL A 348 6.32 -16.71 16.92
N ARG A 349 7.37 -15.98 17.29
CA ARG A 349 8.65 -16.01 16.58
C ARG A 349 9.34 -17.37 16.66
N SER A 350 9.13 -18.12 17.74
CA SER A 350 9.61 -19.51 17.89
C SER A 350 8.72 -20.53 17.18
N GLY A 351 7.53 -20.16 16.73
CA GLY A 351 6.55 -21.07 16.14
C GLY A 351 5.83 -21.97 17.16
N ASN A 352 5.85 -21.62 18.45
CA ASN A 352 5.22 -22.41 19.50
C ASN A 352 3.71 -22.12 19.58
N THR A 353 2.97 -22.67 18.61
CA THR A 353 1.51 -22.49 18.50
C THR A 353 0.76 -23.11 19.69
N ASP A 354 1.23 -24.25 20.21
CA ASP A 354 0.58 -24.94 21.32
C ASP A 354 0.58 -24.06 22.60
N ALA A 355 1.70 -23.39 22.88
CA ALA A 355 1.78 -22.46 23.99
C ALA A 355 0.91 -21.21 23.77
N LEU A 356 0.77 -20.74 22.50
CA LEU A 356 -0.15 -19.65 22.21
C LEU A 356 -1.61 -20.02 22.46
N GLU A 357 -2.04 -21.22 22.03
CA GLU A 357 -3.40 -21.72 22.27
C GLU A 357 -3.68 -21.98 23.75
N MET A 358 -2.64 -22.34 24.52
CA MET A 358 -2.78 -22.57 25.97
C MET A 358 -2.87 -21.26 26.78
N LEU A 359 -2.15 -20.22 26.36
CA LEU A 359 -1.99 -18.98 27.13
C LEU A 359 -2.95 -17.86 26.72
N TYR A 360 -3.52 -17.95 25.50
CA TYR A 360 -4.36 -16.90 24.95
C TYR A 360 -5.65 -17.48 24.37
N ASP A 361 -6.76 -16.82 24.63
CA ASP A 361 -8.10 -17.24 24.15
C ASP A 361 -8.24 -17.26 22.62
N SER A 362 -7.41 -16.48 21.92
CA SER A 362 -7.51 -16.36 20.47
C SER A 362 -6.16 -16.06 19.82
N VAL A 363 -5.60 -17.06 19.11
CA VAL A 363 -4.38 -16.90 18.32
C VAL A 363 -4.49 -15.79 17.28
N PRO A 364 -5.57 -15.66 16.48
CA PRO A 364 -5.72 -14.54 15.53
C PRO A 364 -5.70 -13.16 16.19
N LEU A 365 -6.22 -13.03 17.41
CA LEU A 365 -6.16 -11.76 18.16
C LEU A 365 -4.72 -11.44 18.52
N VAL A 366 -3.97 -12.40 19.08
CA VAL A 366 -2.54 -12.22 19.39
C VAL A 366 -1.75 -11.81 18.15
N LEU A 367 -1.97 -12.52 17.02
CA LEU A 367 -1.31 -12.17 15.77
C LEU A 367 -1.65 -10.74 15.32
N SER A 368 -2.90 -10.28 15.51
CA SER A 368 -3.31 -8.90 15.22
C SER A 368 -2.56 -7.88 16.08
N GLU A 369 -2.42 -8.14 17.37
CA GLU A 369 -1.70 -7.29 18.34
C GLU A 369 -0.21 -7.18 18.01
N LEU A 370 0.39 -8.22 17.43
CA LEU A 370 1.81 -8.29 17.11
C LEU A 370 2.22 -7.64 15.78
N ILE A 371 1.27 -7.21 14.94
CA ILE A 371 1.57 -6.69 13.57
C ILE A 371 2.59 -5.56 13.63
N ARG A 372 2.44 -4.59 14.55
CA ARG A 372 3.37 -3.45 14.67
C ARG A 372 4.77 -3.88 15.08
N THR A 373 4.91 -4.95 15.82
CA THR A 373 6.19 -5.46 16.30
C THR A 373 7.02 -6.14 15.21
N ALA A 374 6.42 -6.39 14.03
CA ALA A 374 7.15 -6.86 12.87
C ALA A 374 8.06 -5.79 12.25
N PHE A 375 7.77 -4.51 12.48
CA PHE A 375 8.66 -3.42 12.09
C PHE A 375 9.77 -3.28 13.12
N VAL A 376 11.01 -3.43 12.67
CA VAL A 376 12.19 -3.39 13.54
C VAL A 376 13.17 -2.32 13.06
N PRO A 377 13.93 -1.68 13.95
CA PRO A 377 14.98 -0.76 13.54
C PRO A 377 16.15 -1.54 12.92
N LYS A 378 16.94 -0.85 12.09
CA LYS A 378 18.24 -1.37 11.63
C LYS A 378 19.13 -1.71 12.84
N PRO A 379 19.97 -2.76 12.79
CA PRO A 379 20.94 -3.05 13.86
C PRO A 379 21.75 -1.80 14.27
N GLY A 380 21.87 -1.57 15.56
CA GLY A 380 22.50 -0.39 16.12
C GLY A 380 21.67 0.91 16.07
N CYS A 381 20.43 0.85 15.61
CA CYS A 381 19.49 1.97 15.55
C CYS A 381 18.28 1.74 16.46
N ARG A 382 17.52 2.81 16.70
CA ARG A 382 16.23 2.75 17.39
C ARG A 382 15.20 3.62 16.67
N PHE A 383 13.93 3.36 16.87
CA PHE A 383 12.86 4.25 16.42
C PHE A 383 12.70 5.42 17.39
N TYR A 384 12.51 6.61 16.81
CA TYR A 384 11.97 7.77 17.50
C TYR A 384 10.58 8.00 16.92
N VAL A 385 9.56 7.85 17.75
CA VAL A 385 8.15 8.00 17.33
C VAL A 385 7.59 9.24 18.02
N ALA A 386 7.14 10.18 17.19
CA ALA A 386 6.52 11.42 17.66
C ALA A 386 5.29 11.72 16.80
N ASP A 387 4.21 12.21 17.44
CA ASP A 387 2.98 12.60 16.79
C ASP A 387 2.46 13.91 17.36
N PHE A 388 1.86 14.74 16.51
CA PHE A 388 1.22 15.98 16.95
C PHE A 388 -0.14 15.68 17.56
N SER A 389 -0.26 15.85 18.87
CA SER A 389 -1.53 15.64 19.57
C SER A 389 -2.60 16.60 19.06
N ALA A 390 -3.73 16.06 18.57
CA ALA A 390 -4.91 16.79 18.12
C ALA A 390 -4.60 17.92 17.11
N ILE A 391 -3.71 17.70 16.14
CA ILE A 391 -3.20 18.74 15.24
C ILE A 391 -4.31 19.49 14.49
N GLU A 392 -5.32 18.79 14.01
CA GLU A 392 -6.43 19.41 13.27
C GLU A 392 -7.23 20.37 14.18
N ALA A 393 -7.52 19.95 15.42
CA ALA A 393 -8.22 20.80 16.39
C ALA A 393 -7.40 22.04 16.77
N ARG A 394 -6.07 21.92 16.84
CA ARG A 394 -5.18 23.06 17.09
C ARG A 394 -5.19 24.05 15.91
N VAL A 395 -5.05 23.53 14.69
CA VAL A 395 -5.00 24.36 13.48
C VAL A 395 -6.36 25.07 13.26
N ILE A 396 -7.49 24.37 13.42
CA ILE A 396 -8.82 24.96 13.31
C ILE A 396 -9.03 26.04 14.37
N ALA A 397 -8.68 25.80 15.63
CA ALA A 397 -8.80 26.77 16.70
C ALA A 397 -7.94 28.03 16.42
N TRP A 398 -6.75 27.85 15.85
CA TRP A 398 -5.90 28.96 15.45
C TRP A 398 -6.49 29.78 14.30
N ILE A 399 -6.94 29.11 13.22
CA ILE A 399 -7.54 29.77 12.05
C ILE A 399 -8.84 30.50 12.44
N ALA A 400 -9.68 29.89 13.28
CA ALA A 400 -10.96 30.48 13.74
C ALA A 400 -10.80 31.55 14.82
N GLY A 401 -9.59 31.75 15.36
CA GLY A 401 -9.36 32.66 16.48
C GLY A 401 -10.03 32.23 17.78
N GLU A 402 -10.28 30.93 17.99
CA GLU A 402 -10.89 30.40 19.21
C GLU A 402 -9.92 30.39 20.40
N HIS A 403 -9.78 31.50 21.09
CA HIS A 403 -8.80 31.67 22.18
C HIS A 403 -8.93 30.65 23.31
N TRP A 404 -10.17 30.29 23.70
CA TRP A 404 -10.37 29.35 24.79
C TRP A 404 -9.79 27.96 24.48
N ARG A 405 -9.92 27.49 23.23
CA ARG A 405 -9.29 26.22 22.79
C ARG A 405 -7.78 26.33 22.74
N GLN A 406 -7.26 27.46 22.26
CA GLN A 406 -5.82 27.71 22.25
C GLN A 406 -5.24 27.71 23.67
N GLU A 407 -5.96 28.30 24.66
CA GLU A 407 -5.56 28.27 26.06
C GLU A 407 -5.57 26.85 26.66
N VAL A 408 -6.59 26.04 26.33
CA VAL A 408 -6.62 24.63 26.76
C VAL A 408 -5.38 23.89 26.27
N PHE A 409 -5.02 24.08 25.01
CA PHE A 409 -3.80 23.49 24.45
C PHE A 409 -2.51 24.02 25.08
N ALA A 410 -2.41 25.31 25.32
CA ALA A 410 -1.23 25.94 25.93
C ALA A 410 -1.01 25.44 27.36
N LYS A 411 -2.09 25.14 28.08
CA LYS A 411 -2.06 24.60 29.45
C LYS A 411 -1.90 23.06 29.48
N GLY A 412 -1.74 22.39 28.32
CA GLY A 412 -1.62 20.93 28.23
C GLY A 412 -2.92 20.17 28.51
N GLY A 413 -4.06 20.84 28.43
CA GLY A 413 -5.39 20.25 28.68
C GLY A 413 -5.85 19.32 27.55
N ASP A 414 -6.79 18.43 27.89
CA ASP A 414 -7.44 17.56 26.90
C ASP A 414 -8.62 18.30 26.25
N ILE A 415 -8.46 18.68 24.99
CA ILE A 415 -9.45 19.46 24.25
C ILE A 415 -10.80 18.72 24.12
N TYR A 416 -10.79 17.40 24.03
CA TYR A 416 -12.02 16.61 23.94
C TYR A 416 -12.81 16.60 25.25
N CYS A 417 -12.09 16.55 26.40
CA CYS A 417 -12.73 16.75 27.70
C CYS A 417 -13.28 18.17 27.83
N ALA A 418 -12.50 19.17 27.47
CA ALA A 418 -12.94 20.58 27.53
C ALA A 418 -14.16 20.84 26.63
N SER A 419 -14.16 20.32 25.38
CA SER A 419 -15.31 20.43 24.48
C SER A 419 -16.55 19.72 25.04
N ALA A 420 -16.40 18.50 25.56
CA ALA A 420 -17.52 17.78 26.17
C ALA A 420 -18.03 18.48 27.41
N SER A 421 -17.16 19.07 28.24
CA SER A 421 -17.58 19.86 29.42
C SER A 421 -18.43 21.08 29.02
N GLN A 422 -18.09 21.75 27.94
CA GLN A 422 -18.91 22.87 27.45
C GLN A 422 -20.20 22.37 26.81
N MET A 423 -20.20 21.32 26.03
CA MET A 423 -21.41 20.78 25.37
C MET A 423 -22.45 20.29 26.36
N PHE A 424 -22.00 19.64 27.44
CA PHE A 424 -22.90 18.99 28.40
C PHE A 424 -23.06 19.78 29.73
N HIS A 425 -22.34 20.90 29.87
CA HIS A 425 -22.33 21.74 31.07
C HIS A 425 -21.99 20.99 32.38
N VAL A 426 -21.13 19.98 32.26
CA VAL A 426 -20.64 19.16 33.38
C VAL A 426 -19.11 18.97 33.27
N PRO A 427 -18.39 18.82 34.38
CA PRO A 427 -16.98 18.53 34.34
C PRO A 427 -16.75 17.14 33.70
N VAL A 428 -15.80 17.08 32.75
CA VAL A 428 -15.41 15.83 32.06
C VAL A 428 -13.91 15.63 32.19
N GLU A 429 -13.51 14.51 32.76
CA GLU A 429 -12.12 14.11 32.94
C GLU A 429 -11.82 12.82 32.20
N LYS A 430 -10.61 12.71 31.61
CA LYS A 430 -10.24 11.59 30.75
C LYS A 430 -10.38 10.21 31.44
N HIS A 431 -9.99 10.13 32.69
CA HIS A 431 -10.02 8.90 33.51
C HIS A 431 -10.77 9.14 34.83
N GLY A 432 -11.76 10.02 34.84
CA GLY A 432 -12.51 10.43 36.03
C GLY A 432 -13.95 10.73 35.74
N VAL A 433 -14.46 11.80 36.37
CA VAL A 433 -15.86 12.20 36.31
C VAL A 433 -16.32 12.41 34.87
N ASN A 434 -17.45 11.78 34.52
CA ASN A 434 -18.07 11.85 33.19
C ASN A 434 -17.16 11.49 32.00
N GLY A 435 -16.11 10.68 32.21
CA GLY A 435 -15.11 10.35 31.19
C GLY A 435 -15.68 9.70 29.92
N HIS A 436 -16.83 9.03 30.02
CA HIS A 436 -17.58 8.47 28.89
C HIS A 436 -18.06 9.55 27.89
N LEU A 437 -18.26 10.80 28.33
CA LEU A 437 -18.66 11.92 27.48
C LEU A 437 -17.49 12.44 26.60
N ARG A 438 -16.24 12.15 26.98
CA ARG A 438 -15.06 12.60 26.23
C ARG A 438 -15.12 12.24 24.74
N GLN A 439 -15.66 11.05 24.40
CA GLN A 439 -15.80 10.62 23.01
C GLN A 439 -16.80 11.48 22.21
N LYS A 440 -17.78 12.06 22.88
CA LYS A 440 -18.74 12.99 22.25
C LYS A 440 -18.13 14.36 21.97
N GLY A 441 -17.11 14.74 22.75
CA GLY A 441 -16.34 15.98 22.52
C GLY A 441 -15.27 15.87 21.42
N LYS A 442 -15.07 14.68 20.88
CA LYS A 442 -14.14 14.42 19.78
C LYS A 442 -14.81 14.62 18.43
#